data_6a795065b5487ed618e63caa347b744a
#
_entry.id   6a795065b5487ed618e63caa347b744a
#
_cell.length_a   1.000
_cell.length_b   1.000
_cell.length_c   1.000
_cell.angle_alpha   90.00
_cell.angle_beta   90.00
_cell.angle_gamma   90.00
#
_symmetry.space_group_name_H-M   'P 1'
#
loop_
_entity.id
_entity.type
_entity.pdbx_description
1 polymer ?
#
loop_
_entity_poly.entity_id
_entity_poly.type
_entity_poly.pdbx_seq_one_letter_code
_entity_poly.pdbx_strand_id
1 'polypeptide(L)'
;MNFAVRLTCLVFLFLPLAPAQTPSGSPNPAALTGRWLFVADFYGTPRYSRFDLKQQGDKISGTFAGSPIEGTLTGNTLHFIAKDSQGNVSEGNATLQGGTLTGTITGSNPSDKAPPMMYKFTATPAPPRPTGPPQRHEFTPTVFYRQFSPFNKPVLTVAPGDTIHTTTVDAGGNDEKDVKRVAGGNPQTGPFYVQSAMPGDTLVVHINRLRLNRDSAGSDDAMVQSSLNSDLAVRMKDTGKSIAWRLDLPNGVATPQNPSPHLAHYTVPLRPMLGCIATAPGPGGAPPPTGDSGPWGGNMDFNEIVEGATVYLPVSNPGALLYLGDAHALQGDGELNGNALETSMDVEFTVDVLPGKRISAARVESATHIMATAYSGSLDDAFKDATSNMAEWLAQDYKLTPSEIAQVLGTASEYRVSEVADRNSGIVLKLSKERLRTLTPSAP
;
A
#
# COMPACT_ATOMS: atom_id res chain seq x y z
N MET A 1 48.13 -66.01 47.88
CA MET A 1 46.94 -65.16 47.70
C MET A 1 46.47 -65.36 46.28
N ASN A 2 45.47 -66.30 46.14
CA ASN A 2 44.97 -66.70 44.80
C ASN A 2 43.81 -65.80 44.37
N PHE A 3 43.94 -65.14 43.23
CA PHE A 3 42.82 -64.47 42.53
C PHE A 3 42.32 -65.41 41.45
N ALA A 4 41.11 -65.91 41.60
CA ALA A 4 40.42 -66.68 40.57
C ALA A 4 39.72 -65.77 39.61
N VAL A 5 40.07 -65.79 38.32
CA VAL A 5 39.39 -65.10 37.21
C VAL A 5 38.23 -65.99 36.78
N ARG A 6 36.99 -65.48 36.91
CA ARG A 6 35.79 -66.10 36.33
C ARG A 6 35.60 -65.61 34.93
N LEU A 7 35.69 -66.52 33.96
CA LEU A 7 35.39 -66.25 32.53
C LEU A 7 33.90 -66.45 32.34
N THR A 8 33.20 -65.33 31.99
CA THR A 8 31.75 -65.33 31.62
C THR A 8 31.64 -65.41 30.12
N CYS A 9 31.16 -66.54 29.59
CA CYS A 9 30.85 -66.70 28.17
C CYS A 9 29.54 -65.97 27.88
N LEU A 10 29.62 -64.91 27.03
CA LEU A 10 28.44 -64.25 26.44
C LEU A 10 28.07 -65.05 25.18
N VAL A 11 26.89 -65.65 25.19
CA VAL A 11 26.28 -66.24 23.96
C VAL A 11 25.57 -65.16 23.20
N PHE A 12 26.06 -64.81 22.00
CA PHE A 12 25.37 -63.95 21.06
C PHE A 12 24.32 -64.77 20.31
N LEU A 13 23.04 -64.47 20.58
CA LEU A 13 21.91 -64.92 19.73
C LEU A 13 21.85 -64.02 18.51
N PHE A 14 22.16 -64.55 17.33
CA PHE A 14 21.86 -63.93 16.06
C PHE A 14 20.37 -64.09 15.75
N LEU A 15 19.62 -62.98 15.86
CA LEU A 15 18.28 -62.87 15.28
C LEU A 15 18.44 -62.46 13.80
N PRO A 16 17.74 -63.13 12.86
CA PRO A 16 17.76 -62.72 11.48
C PRO A 16 17.06 -61.37 11.31
N LEU A 17 17.77 -60.36 10.75
CA LEU A 17 17.17 -59.13 10.32
C LEU A 17 16.18 -59.42 9.17
N ALA A 18 14.89 -59.15 9.42
CA ALA A 18 13.90 -59.09 8.38
C ALA A 18 14.26 -57.92 7.39
N PRO A 19 14.11 -58.11 6.04
CA PRO A 19 14.35 -57.04 5.14
C PRO A 19 13.36 -55.89 5.40
N ALA A 20 13.91 -54.68 5.62
CA ALA A 20 13.11 -53.47 5.71
C ALA A 20 12.30 -53.30 4.43
N GLN A 21 10.98 -53.40 4.53
CA GLN A 21 10.08 -52.99 3.46
C GLN A 21 10.27 -51.48 3.26
N THR A 22 10.85 -51.06 2.14
CA THR A 22 10.80 -49.69 1.62
C THR A 22 9.33 -49.36 1.43
N PRO A 23 8.84 -48.27 2.04
CA PRO A 23 7.48 -47.83 1.75
C PRO A 23 7.45 -47.37 0.30
N SER A 24 6.85 -48.17 -0.58
CA SER A 24 6.45 -47.82 -1.93
C SER A 24 5.16 -46.98 -1.87
N GLY A 25 5.26 -45.84 -1.23
CA GLY A 25 4.28 -44.76 -1.38
C GLY A 25 4.88 -43.74 -2.34
N SER A 26 4.41 -43.70 -3.59
CA SER A 26 4.60 -42.52 -4.42
C SER A 26 4.16 -41.33 -3.58
N PRO A 27 4.98 -40.27 -3.41
CA PRO A 27 4.53 -39.09 -2.69
C PRO A 27 3.26 -38.62 -3.40
N ASN A 28 2.16 -38.57 -2.65
CA ASN A 28 0.93 -37.94 -3.11
C ASN A 28 1.33 -36.57 -3.64
N PRO A 29 1.11 -36.20 -4.93
CA PRO A 29 1.57 -34.93 -5.45
C PRO A 29 1.03 -33.84 -4.56
N ALA A 30 1.92 -33.04 -3.96
CA ALA A 30 1.55 -31.98 -3.04
C ALA A 30 0.49 -31.12 -3.74
N ALA A 31 -0.68 -30.96 -3.13
CA ALA A 31 -1.78 -30.22 -3.76
C ALA A 31 -1.34 -28.77 -3.99
N LEU A 32 -1.38 -28.33 -5.25
CA LEU A 32 -1.03 -26.95 -5.62
C LEU A 32 -2.15 -25.95 -5.27
N THR A 33 -3.31 -26.44 -4.83
CA THR A 33 -4.43 -25.56 -4.49
C THR A 33 -4.08 -24.59 -3.37
N GLY A 34 -4.24 -23.32 -3.63
CA GLY A 34 -3.99 -22.26 -2.68
C GLY A 34 -3.44 -20.98 -3.31
N ARG A 35 -3.11 -20.04 -2.45
CA ARG A 35 -2.44 -18.78 -2.83
C ARG A 35 -0.94 -18.98 -2.77
N TRP A 36 -0.26 -18.45 -3.79
CA TRP A 36 1.18 -18.51 -3.92
C TRP A 36 1.77 -17.11 -4.16
N LEU A 37 2.88 -16.82 -3.54
CA LEU A 37 3.69 -15.66 -3.84
C LEU A 37 4.63 -16.02 -5.00
N PHE A 38 4.40 -15.41 -6.15
CA PHE A 38 5.23 -15.55 -7.33
C PHE A 38 6.26 -14.44 -7.37
N VAL A 39 7.52 -14.80 -7.61
CA VAL A 39 8.65 -13.85 -7.67
C VAL A 39 9.41 -14.11 -8.97
N ALA A 40 9.29 -13.20 -9.92
CA ALA A 40 10.12 -13.22 -11.14
C ALA A 40 11.39 -12.39 -10.94
N ASP A 41 12.49 -12.89 -11.47
CA ASP A 41 13.72 -12.12 -11.60
C ASP A 41 13.66 -11.30 -12.89
N PHE A 42 13.44 -10.00 -12.73
CA PHE A 42 13.43 -9.04 -13.84
C PHE A 42 14.75 -8.29 -13.88
N TYR A 43 15.74 -8.89 -14.53
CA TYR A 43 17.10 -8.31 -14.66
C TYR A 43 17.73 -7.93 -13.31
N GLY A 44 17.64 -8.81 -12.33
CA GLY A 44 18.15 -8.59 -10.97
C GLY A 44 17.18 -7.86 -10.03
N THR A 45 16.02 -7.43 -10.53
CA THR A 45 14.98 -6.81 -9.69
C THR A 45 13.81 -7.78 -9.51
N PRO A 46 13.45 -8.16 -8.26
CA PRO A 46 12.32 -9.05 -8.02
C PRO A 46 11.00 -8.36 -8.39
N ARG A 47 10.19 -9.04 -9.17
CA ARG A 47 8.78 -8.67 -9.44
C ARG A 47 7.87 -9.65 -8.76
N TYR A 48 7.00 -9.13 -7.92
CA TYR A 48 6.08 -9.92 -7.13
C TYR A 48 4.71 -9.98 -7.80
N SER A 49 4.08 -11.16 -7.78
CA SER A 49 2.72 -11.35 -8.28
C SER A 49 1.97 -12.36 -7.41
N ARG A 50 0.67 -12.23 -7.39
CA ARG A 50 -0.22 -13.21 -6.79
C ARG A 50 -0.48 -14.32 -7.81
N PHE A 51 -0.40 -15.57 -7.34
CA PHE A 51 -0.66 -16.76 -8.14
C PHE A 51 -1.63 -17.66 -7.35
N ASP A 52 -2.90 -17.63 -7.74
CA ASP A 52 -3.93 -18.45 -7.11
C ASP A 52 -4.14 -19.71 -7.94
N LEU A 53 -4.00 -20.87 -7.33
CA LEU A 53 -4.07 -22.15 -8.00
C LEU A 53 -5.23 -23.01 -7.46
N LYS A 54 -5.91 -23.72 -8.37
CA LYS A 54 -6.89 -24.75 -8.07
C LYS A 54 -6.51 -25.98 -8.86
N GLN A 55 -6.26 -27.09 -8.18
CA GLN A 55 -5.90 -28.38 -8.79
C GLN A 55 -7.08 -29.34 -8.76
N GLN A 56 -7.39 -29.97 -9.89
CA GLN A 56 -8.37 -31.05 -10.04
C GLN A 56 -7.74 -32.18 -10.87
N GLY A 57 -7.18 -33.17 -10.18
CA GLY A 57 -6.36 -34.20 -10.86
C GLY A 57 -5.12 -33.53 -11.46
N ASP A 58 -4.91 -33.74 -12.75
CA ASP A 58 -3.79 -33.10 -13.49
C ASP A 58 -4.12 -31.70 -14.01
N LYS A 59 -5.38 -31.27 -13.94
CA LYS A 59 -5.81 -29.95 -14.42
C LYS A 59 -5.54 -28.87 -13.37
N ILE A 60 -4.96 -27.77 -13.82
CA ILE A 60 -4.73 -26.58 -13.02
C ILE A 60 -5.52 -25.41 -13.60
N SER A 61 -6.23 -24.71 -12.74
CA SER A 61 -6.94 -23.46 -13.03
C SER A 61 -6.68 -22.43 -11.93
N GLY A 62 -7.15 -21.21 -12.11
CA GLY A 62 -7.00 -20.14 -11.13
C GLY A 62 -6.69 -18.81 -11.77
N THR A 63 -5.81 -18.01 -11.12
CA THR A 63 -5.40 -16.71 -11.68
C THR A 63 -3.90 -16.44 -11.45
N PHE A 64 -3.28 -15.78 -12.43
CA PHE A 64 -1.94 -15.21 -12.32
C PHE A 64 -2.02 -13.70 -12.51
N ALA A 65 -1.59 -12.93 -11.50
CA ALA A 65 -1.69 -11.48 -11.48
C ALA A 65 -3.11 -10.93 -11.79
N GLY A 66 -4.16 -11.71 -11.49
CA GLY A 66 -5.55 -11.40 -11.77
C GLY A 66 -6.08 -11.94 -13.11
N SER A 67 -5.22 -12.39 -14.01
CA SER A 67 -5.62 -13.00 -15.29
C SER A 67 -5.93 -14.47 -15.10
N PRO A 68 -7.01 -15.02 -15.71
CA PRO A 68 -7.34 -16.44 -15.62
C PRO A 68 -6.23 -17.31 -16.22
N ILE A 69 -6.01 -18.47 -15.63
CA ILE A 69 -5.04 -19.45 -16.10
C ILE A 69 -5.70 -20.79 -16.41
N GLU A 70 -5.12 -21.48 -17.39
CA GLU A 70 -5.30 -22.90 -17.66
C GLU A 70 -3.94 -23.58 -17.66
N GLY A 71 -3.87 -24.78 -17.08
CA GLY A 71 -2.59 -25.50 -17.00
C GLY A 71 -2.76 -26.97 -16.67
N THR A 72 -1.62 -27.67 -16.67
CA THR A 72 -1.52 -29.09 -16.33
C THR A 72 -0.34 -29.35 -15.40
N LEU A 73 -0.52 -30.29 -14.48
CA LEU A 73 0.54 -30.81 -13.62
C LEU A 73 0.81 -32.26 -14.02
N THR A 74 1.99 -32.54 -14.60
CA THR A 74 2.42 -33.88 -14.96
C THR A 74 3.59 -34.29 -14.07
N GLY A 75 3.34 -35.24 -13.17
CA GLY A 75 4.31 -35.51 -12.09
C GLY A 75 4.55 -34.26 -11.23
N ASN A 76 5.75 -33.73 -11.26
CA ASN A 76 6.11 -32.49 -10.57
C ASN A 76 6.23 -31.27 -11.49
N THR A 77 5.91 -31.41 -12.77
CA THR A 77 6.05 -30.35 -13.77
C THR A 77 4.71 -29.67 -14.02
N LEU A 78 4.65 -28.39 -13.67
CA LEU A 78 3.53 -27.49 -13.95
C LEU A 78 3.79 -26.76 -15.27
N HIS A 79 2.83 -26.83 -16.19
CA HIS A 79 2.73 -25.94 -17.34
C HIS A 79 1.44 -25.13 -17.21
N PHE A 80 1.49 -23.82 -17.45
CA PHE A 80 0.29 -22.97 -17.42
C PHE A 80 0.37 -21.84 -18.43
N ILE A 81 -0.80 -21.39 -18.88
CA ILE A 81 -0.97 -20.21 -19.73
C ILE A 81 -1.94 -19.27 -19.04
N ALA A 82 -1.54 -17.99 -18.90
CA ALA A 82 -2.40 -16.90 -18.45
C ALA A 82 -2.68 -15.97 -19.64
N LYS A 83 -3.93 -15.51 -19.76
CA LYS A 83 -4.32 -14.56 -20.80
C LYS A 83 -5.11 -13.41 -20.20
N ASP A 84 -4.62 -12.17 -20.39
CA ASP A 84 -5.32 -10.99 -19.89
C ASP A 84 -6.41 -10.50 -20.86
N SER A 85 -7.19 -9.48 -20.42
CA SER A 85 -8.27 -8.88 -21.22
C SER A 85 -7.79 -8.13 -22.46
N GLN A 86 -6.50 -7.79 -22.53
CA GLN A 86 -5.88 -7.12 -23.68
C GLN A 86 -5.26 -8.14 -24.68
N GLY A 87 -5.33 -9.42 -24.34
CA GLY A 87 -4.79 -10.51 -25.16
C GLY A 87 -3.31 -10.80 -24.95
N ASN A 88 -2.65 -10.15 -23.96
CA ASN A 88 -1.30 -10.53 -23.58
C ASN A 88 -1.31 -11.97 -23.03
N VAL A 89 -0.29 -12.73 -23.38
CA VAL A 89 -0.14 -14.13 -22.98
C VAL A 89 1.12 -14.28 -22.12
N SER A 90 0.96 -14.94 -20.98
CA SER A 90 2.06 -15.39 -20.15
C SER A 90 2.05 -16.91 -20.09
N GLU A 91 3.12 -17.55 -20.53
CA GLU A 91 3.29 -19.01 -20.53
C GLU A 91 4.40 -19.41 -19.57
N GLY A 92 4.08 -20.27 -18.60
CA GLY A 92 5.00 -20.67 -17.54
C GLY A 92 5.22 -22.18 -17.48
N ASN A 93 6.47 -22.57 -17.25
CA ASN A 93 6.89 -23.94 -16.99
C ASN A 93 7.68 -23.98 -15.68
N ALA A 94 7.29 -24.83 -14.75
CA ALA A 94 7.92 -24.93 -13.44
C ALA A 94 7.98 -26.36 -12.91
N THR A 95 8.96 -26.63 -12.05
CA THR A 95 9.07 -27.88 -11.28
C THR A 95 8.73 -27.62 -9.84
N LEU A 96 7.85 -28.45 -9.27
CA LEU A 96 7.52 -28.46 -7.84
C LEU A 96 8.55 -29.30 -7.08
N GLN A 97 9.28 -28.69 -6.17
CA GLN A 97 10.24 -29.39 -5.32
C GLN A 97 10.23 -28.76 -3.92
N GLY A 98 10.05 -29.56 -2.88
CA GLY A 98 10.07 -29.09 -1.49
C GLY A 98 9.04 -28.00 -1.17
N GLY A 99 7.88 -28.01 -1.85
CA GLY A 99 6.84 -26.99 -1.67
C GLY A 99 7.11 -25.67 -2.40
N THR A 100 8.13 -25.59 -3.26
CA THR A 100 8.45 -24.43 -4.08
C THR A 100 8.33 -24.80 -5.56
N LEU A 101 7.68 -23.93 -6.33
CA LEU A 101 7.70 -23.97 -7.79
C LEU A 101 8.90 -23.13 -8.27
N THR A 102 9.73 -23.72 -9.13
CA THR A 102 10.88 -23.03 -9.76
C THR A 102 10.80 -23.24 -11.26
N GLY A 103 10.91 -22.17 -12.04
CA GLY A 103 10.75 -22.29 -13.47
C GLY A 103 11.02 -21.02 -14.26
N THR A 104 10.48 -21.00 -15.46
CA THR A 104 10.53 -19.84 -16.37
C THR A 104 9.13 -19.45 -16.82
N ILE A 105 8.94 -18.17 -17.05
CA ILE A 105 7.73 -17.59 -17.62
C ILE A 105 8.11 -16.74 -18.84
N THR A 106 7.37 -16.87 -19.90
CA THR A 106 7.54 -16.09 -21.14
C THR A 106 6.32 -15.18 -21.31
N GLY A 107 6.56 -13.89 -21.43
CA GLY A 107 5.52 -12.90 -21.74
C GLY A 107 5.53 -12.54 -23.23
N SER A 108 4.36 -12.52 -23.86
CA SER A 108 4.18 -12.07 -25.24
C SER A 108 2.97 -11.17 -25.36
N ASN A 109 3.08 -10.15 -26.22
CA ASN A 109 1.97 -9.31 -26.63
C ASN A 109 1.70 -9.58 -28.11
N PRO A 110 0.49 -10.04 -28.49
CA PRO A 110 0.15 -10.31 -29.88
C PRO A 110 0.26 -9.09 -30.80
N SER A 111 0.14 -7.89 -30.24
CA SER A 111 0.29 -6.62 -30.98
C SER A 111 1.72 -6.15 -31.13
N ASP A 112 2.67 -6.78 -30.42
CA ASP A 112 4.06 -6.42 -30.43
C ASP A 112 4.84 -7.40 -31.34
N LYS A 113 5.72 -6.86 -32.21
CA LYS A 113 6.63 -7.65 -33.03
C LYS A 113 7.93 -8.00 -32.29
N ALA A 114 8.11 -7.52 -31.07
CA ALA A 114 9.26 -7.86 -30.25
C ALA A 114 9.26 -9.36 -29.90
N PRO A 115 10.42 -10.00 -29.81
CA PRO A 115 10.51 -11.40 -29.37
C PRO A 115 9.97 -11.51 -27.93
N PRO A 116 9.32 -12.63 -27.58
CA PRO A 116 8.86 -12.88 -26.23
C PRO A 116 9.99 -12.80 -25.22
N MET A 117 9.75 -12.13 -24.09
CA MET A 117 10.75 -12.04 -23.01
C MET A 117 10.55 -13.18 -22.03
N MET A 118 11.65 -13.85 -21.67
CA MET A 118 11.66 -14.96 -20.71
C MET A 118 12.32 -14.54 -19.41
N TYR A 119 11.66 -14.87 -18.29
CA TYR A 119 12.15 -14.62 -16.94
C TYR A 119 12.20 -15.91 -16.13
N LYS A 120 13.19 -16.03 -15.24
CA LYS A 120 13.16 -17.05 -14.19
C LYS A 120 12.20 -16.63 -13.09
N PHE A 121 11.55 -17.61 -12.47
CA PHE A 121 10.70 -17.35 -11.31
C PHE A 121 10.81 -18.44 -10.24
N THR A 122 10.43 -18.07 -9.04
CA THR A 122 10.07 -18.98 -7.97
C THR A 122 8.66 -18.66 -7.49
N ALA A 123 7.91 -19.66 -7.01
CA ALA A 123 6.68 -19.40 -6.30
C ALA A 123 6.58 -20.29 -5.04
N THR A 124 6.19 -19.67 -3.94
CA THR A 124 6.01 -20.32 -2.63
C THR A 124 4.59 -20.12 -2.13
N PRO A 125 4.04 -21.04 -1.33
CA PRO A 125 2.76 -20.83 -0.69
C PRO A 125 2.74 -19.48 0.06
N ALA A 126 1.64 -18.76 -0.09
CA ALA A 126 1.45 -17.49 0.61
C ALA A 126 1.50 -17.71 2.12
N PRO A 127 2.13 -16.80 2.89
CA PRO A 127 2.08 -16.87 4.35
C PRO A 127 0.62 -16.85 4.83
N PRO A 128 0.25 -17.73 5.78
CA PRO A 128 -1.08 -17.73 6.34
C PRO A 128 -1.33 -16.45 7.15
N ARG A 129 -2.59 -16.04 7.23
CA ARG A 129 -2.98 -14.95 8.13
C ARG A 129 -2.70 -15.41 9.58
N PRO A 130 -2.04 -14.60 10.41
CA PRO A 130 -1.89 -14.87 11.84
C PRO A 130 -3.25 -15.07 12.52
N THR A 131 -3.32 -16.03 13.45
CA THR A 131 -4.56 -16.39 14.14
C THR A 131 -4.63 -15.87 15.59
N GLY A 132 -3.60 -15.16 16.06
CA GLY A 132 -3.56 -14.56 17.40
C GLY A 132 -4.54 -13.37 17.52
N PRO A 133 -4.86 -12.96 18.77
CA PRO A 133 -5.64 -11.73 18.97
C PRO A 133 -4.84 -10.52 18.51
N PRO A 134 -5.53 -9.45 18.03
CA PRO A 134 -4.89 -8.19 17.69
C PRO A 134 -4.06 -7.63 18.85
N GLN A 135 -2.92 -7.06 18.51
CA GLN A 135 -1.99 -6.46 19.48
C GLN A 135 -1.92 -4.95 19.31
N ARG A 136 -1.54 -4.28 20.40
CA ARG A 136 -1.20 -2.86 20.38
C ARG A 136 0.32 -2.71 20.48
N HIS A 137 0.89 -1.94 19.57
CA HIS A 137 2.33 -1.65 19.50
C HIS A 137 2.59 -0.17 19.83
N GLU A 138 3.43 0.08 20.81
CA GLU A 138 4.00 1.40 21.07
C GLU A 138 5.33 1.48 20.32
N PHE A 139 5.39 2.29 19.28
CA PHE A 139 6.55 2.39 18.40
C PHE A 139 7.13 3.79 18.39
N THR A 140 8.37 3.96 18.85
CA THR A 140 9.12 5.21 18.75
C THR A 140 10.03 5.15 17.53
N PRO A 141 9.82 5.98 16.49
CA PRO A 141 10.63 5.95 15.28
C PRO A 141 12.05 6.46 15.54
N THR A 142 13.03 5.74 15.01
CA THR A 142 14.44 6.12 15.04
C THR A 142 15.05 6.22 13.65
N VAL A 143 14.31 5.76 12.65
CA VAL A 143 14.67 5.78 11.23
C VAL A 143 13.50 6.37 10.45
N PHE A 144 13.81 7.27 9.53
CA PHE A 144 12.86 7.92 8.65
C PHE A 144 13.36 7.80 7.22
N TYR A 145 12.47 7.43 6.30
CA TYR A 145 12.83 7.27 4.90
C TYR A 145 12.27 8.43 4.07
N ARG A 146 13.01 8.80 3.02
CA ARG A 146 12.65 9.85 2.06
C ARG A 146 12.40 9.31 0.65
N GLN A 147 12.17 7.99 0.55
CA GLN A 147 11.79 7.30 -0.67
C GLN A 147 10.87 6.15 -0.33
N PHE A 148 9.82 5.96 -1.13
CA PHE A 148 8.98 4.77 -1.07
C PHE A 148 9.67 3.64 -1.81
N SER A 149 10.34 2.75 -1.09
CA SER A 149 11.14 1.70 -1.70
C SER A 149 10.79 0.33 -1.15
N PRO A 150 10.63 -0.70 -2.01
CA PRO A 150 10.47 -2.09 -1.56
C PRO A 150 11.75 -2.64 -0.90
N PHE A 151 12.87 -1.92 -1.02
CA PHE A 151 14.16 -2.32 -0.43
C PHE A 151 14.43 -1.66 0.93
N ASN A 152 13.60 -0.74 1.37
CA ASN A 152 13.71 -0.17 2.70
C ASN A 152 13.44 -1.24 3.76
N LYS A 153 14.33 -1.31 4.76
CA LYS A 153 14.18 -2.28 5.84
C LYS A 153 12.95 -1.94 6.69
N PRO A 154 12.02 -2.87 6.90
CA PRO A 154 10.88 -2.65 7.79
C PRO A 154 11.32 -2.28 9.20
N VAL A 155 10.65 -1.29 9.79
CA VAL A 155 10.92 -0.82 11.16
C VAL A 155 10.17 -1.64 12.20
N LEU A 156 9.03 -2.21 11.81
CA LEU A 156 8.20 -3.07 12.65
C LEU A 156 7.44 -4.06 11.76
N THR A 157 7.23 -5.27 12.27
CA THR A 157 6.34 -6.27 11.66
C THR A 157 5.08 -6.39 12.51
N VAL A 158 3.91 -6.28 11.87
CA VAL A 158 2.60 -6.28 12.53
C VAL A 158 1.66 -7.27 11.86
N ALA A 159 0.66 -7.75 12.59
CA ALA A 159 -0.38 -8.61 12.05
C ALA A 159 -1.61 -7.79 11.60
N PRO A 160 -2.41 -8.30 10.63
CA PRO A 160 -3.71 -7.71 10.34
C PRO A 160 -4.63 -7.70 11.57
N GLY A 161 -5.16 -6.54 11.91
CA GLY A 161 -5.93 -6.25 13.12
C GLY A 161 -5.12 -5.51 14.19
N ASP A 162 -3.80 -5.48 14.09
CA ASP A 162 -2.96 -4.79 15.08
C ASP A 162 -3.15 -3.26 15.00
N THR A 163 -3.00 -2.64 16.16
CA THR A 163 -2.99 -1.18 16.33
C THR A 163 -1.57 -0.70 16.63
N ILE A 164 -1.14 0.34 15.95
CA ILE A 164 0.17 0.96 16.12
C ILE A 164 -0.03 2.38 16.64
N HIS A 165 0.65 2.71 17.73
CA HIS A 165 0.79 4.07 18.23
C HIS A 165 2.22 4.54 18.00
N THR A 166 2.38 5.69 17.34
CA THR A 166 3.68 6.23 16.94
C THR A 166 3.65 7.75 16.84
N THR A 167 4.78 8.34 16.48
CA THR A 167 4.90 9.77 16.17
C THR A 167 5.45 9.97 14.77
N THR A 168 5.21 11.16 14.20
CA THR A 168 5.84 11.61 12.96
C THR A 168 6.85 12.71 13.25
N VAL A 169 7.74 12.97 12.30
CA VAL A 169 8.44 14.26 12.15
C VAL A 169 7.68 15.10 11.14
N ASP A 170 7.92 16.42 11.11
CA ASP A 170 7.38 17.30 10.06
C ASP A 170 8.10 17.11 8.71
N ALA A 171 7.60 17.72 7.64
CA ALA A 171 8.22 17.68 6.30
C ALA A 171 9.67 18.16 6.30
N GLY A 172 10.03 19.03 7.24
CA GLY A 172 11.40 19.47 7.51
C GLY A 172 12.27 18.42 8.18
N GLY A 173 11.71 17.44 8.86
CA GLY A 173 12.41 16.39 9.63
C GLY A 173 12.63 16.73 11.11
N ASN A 174 11.83 17.62 11.69
CA ASN A 174 11.88 17.96 13.12
C ASN A 174 10.79 17.21 13.89
N ASP A 175 11.10 16.80 15.11
CA ASP A 175 10.20 16.08 16.01
C ASP A 175 9.28 17.02 16.83
N GLU A 176 8.60 16.46 17.83
CA GLU A 176 7.69 17.17 18.74
C GLU A 176 8.38 18.25 19.61
N LYS A 177 9.71 18.24 19.68
CA LYS A 177 10.53 19.24 20.40
C LYS A 177 11.24 20.20 19.47
N ASP A 178 10.85 20.19 18.19
CA ASP A 178 11.51 20.94 17.12
C ASP A 178 13.00 20.59 16.96
N VAL A 179 13.35 19.34 17.30
CA VAL A 179 14.70 18.81 17.14
C VAL A 179 14.81 18.11 15.81
N LYS A 180 15.79 18.53 15.00
CA LYS A 180 16.10 17.92 13.71
C LYS A 180 16.56 16.48 13.88
N ARG A 181 15.76 15.52 13.41
CA ARG A 181 16.04 14.07 13.46
C ARG A 181 16.62 13.55 12.15
N VAL A 182 16.20 14.13 11.06
CA VAL A 182 16.58 13.71 9.70
C VAL A 182 16.57 14.92 8.77
N ALA A 183 17.24 14.84 7.62
CA ALA A 183 17.12 15.88 6.60
C ALA A 183 15.69 15.98 6.08
N GLY A 184 15.24 17.20 5.77
CA GLY A 184 13.93 17.45 5.15
C GLY A 184 13.77 16.77 3.78
N GLY A 185 12.66 17.02 3.13
CA GLY A 185 12.20 16.33 1.93
C GLY A 185 11.16 15.26 2.28
N ASN A 186 10.27 15.63 3.16
CA ASN A 186 9.09 14.88 3.60
C ASN A 186 9.41 13.46 4.14
N PRO A 187 10.22 13.33 5.22
CA PRO A 187 10.63 12.04 5.75
C PRO A 187 9.47 11.30 6.43
N GLN A 188 9.32 10.02 6.13
CA GLN A 188 8.21 9.19 6.58
C GLN A 188 8.59 8.20 7.67
N THR A 189 7.67 7.97 8.61
CA THR A 189 7.70 6.88 9.57
C THR A 189 7.30 5.57 8.88
N GLY A 190 8.04 4.49 9.13
CA GLY A 190 7.86 3.20 8.44
C GLY A 190 9.12 2.73 7.71
N PRO A 191 9.07 1.72 6.81
CA PRO A 191 7.85 0.99 6.49
C PRO A 191 7.48 -0.04 7.56
N PHE A 192 6.18 -0.17 7.80
CA PHE A 192 5.61 -1.26 8.61
C PHE A 192 5.33 -2.45 7.69
N TYR A 193 5.84 -3.62 8.06
CA TYR A 193 5.58 -4.87 7.34
C TYR A 193 4.31 -5.51 7.89
N VAL A 194 3.25 -5.59 7.08
CA VAL A 194 1.98 -6.21 7.47
C VAL A 194 1.98 -7.67 7.04
N GLN A 195 2.01 -8.58 8.02
CA GLN A 195 2.04 -10.02 7.79
C GLN A 195 0.88 -10.46 6.88
N SER A 196 1.12 -11.47 6.05
CA SER A 196 0.18 -12.03 5.07
C SER A 196 -0.33 -11.07 3.97
N ALA A 197 0.02 -9.79 3.98
CA ALA A 197 -0.27 -8.91 2.86
C ALA A 197 0.56 -9.31 1.62
N MET A 198 -0.12 -9.46 0.48
CA MET A 198 0.47 -9.94 -0.76
C MET A 198 0.12 -9.02 -1.94
N PRO A 199 0.92 -9.04 -3.01
CA PRO A 199 0.56 -8.34 -4.25
C PRO A 199 -0.86 -8.69 -4.71
N GLY A 200 -1.64 -7.66 -5.06
CA GLY A 200 -3.05 -7.82 -5.46
C GLY A 200 -4.05 -7.89 -4.30
N ASP A 201 -3.59 -7.73 -3.06
CA ASP A 201 -4.45 -7.44 -1.91
C ASP A 201 -4.68 -5.93 -1.79
N THR A 202 -5.59 -5.52 -0.90
CA THR A 202 -5.76 -4.15 -0.45
C THR A 202 -5.36 -4.07 1.02
N LEU A 203 -4.43 -3.17 1.35
CA LEU A 203 -4.15 -2.78 2.71
C LEU A 203 -5.22 -1.81 3.20
N VAL A 204 -5.75 -2.03 4.39
CA VAL A 204 -6.70 -1.15 5.06
C VAL A 204 -5.99 -0.49 6.23
N VAL A 205 -6.03 0.82 6.28
CA VAL A 205 -5.47 1.61 7.39
C VAL A 205 -6.58 2.47 7.97
N HIS A 206 -7.00 2.14 9.18
CA HIS A 206 -7.96 2.96 9.92
C HIS A 206 -7.23 3.92 10.85
N ILE A 207 -7.48 5.20 10.71
CA ILE A 207 -6.86 6.25 11.53
C ILE A 207 -7.67 6.40 12.81
N ASN A 208 -7.17 5.82 13.89
CA ASN A 208 -7.88 5.81 15.18
C ASN A 208 -7.79 7.16 15.88
N ARG A 209 -6.61 7.80 15.81
CA ARG A 209 -6.35 9.05 16.52
C ARG A 209 -5.22 9.86 15.87
N LEU A 210 -5.45 11.17 15.74
CA LEU A 210 -4.44 12.15 15.36
C LEU A 210 -4.42 13.27 16.42
N ARG A 211 -3.25 13.52 17.02
CA ARG A 211 -3.07 14.57 18.01
C ARG A 211 -1.83 15.37 17.71
N LEU A 212 -2.00 16.68 17.59
CA LEU A 212 -0.87 17.60 17.54
C LEU A 212 -0.07 17.47 18.82
N ASN A 213 1.24 17.26 18.70
CA ASN A 213 2.14 17.01 19.82
C ASN A 213 3.13 18.16 20.08
N ARG A 214 2.97 19.28 19.36
CA ARG A 214 3.66 20.56 19.59
C ARG A 214 2.72 21.74 19.28
N ASP A 215 3.05 22.92 19.77
CA ASP A 215 2.25 24.15 19.65
C ASP A 215 2.71 25.09 18.53
N SER A 216 3.52 24.56 17.60
CA SER A 216 4.08 25.30 16.47
C SER A 216 3.89 24.56 15.15
N ALA A 217 3.75 25.33 14.07
CA ALA A 217 3.75 24.84 12.70
C ALA A 217 4.48 25.85 11.78
N GLY A 218 4.81 25.39 10.58
CA GLY A 218 5.38 26.23 9.53
C GLY A 218 4.54 26.18 8.27
N SER A 219 4.56 27.26 7.48
CA SER A 219 4.03 27.28 6.10
C SER A 219 4.91 28.20 5.25
N ASP A 220 4.62 28.31 3.96
CA ASP A 220 5.29 29.24 3.07
C ASP A 220 4.42 30.47 2.74
N ASP A 221 5.05 31.58 2.37
CA ASP A 221 4.39 32.83 1.99
C ASP A 221 4.19 32.99 0.47
N ALA A 222 4.58 32.01 -0.30
CA ALA A 222 4.46 32.02 -1.77
C ALA A 222 3.26 31.21 -2.24
N MET A 223 2.59 31.70 -3.28
CA MET A 223 1.57 30.92 -3.98
C MET A 223 2.23 29.91 -4.94
N VAL A 224 1.68 28.72 -5.02
CA VAL A 224 2.04 27.71 -6.02
C VAL A 224 1.80 28.30 -7.42
N GLN A 225 2.86 28.46 -8.20
CA GLN A 225 2.81 29.18 -9.47
C GLN A 225 1.90 28.49 -10.52
N SER A 226 1.85 27.14 -10.49
CA SER A 226 0.98 26.35 -11.37
C SER A 226 -0.52 26.52 -11.07
N SER A 227 -0.88 27.07 -9.91
CA SER A 227 -2.28 27.38 -9.55
C SER A 227 -2.78 28.73 -10.08
N LEU A 228 -1.90 29.52 -10.66
CA LEU A 228 -2.17 30.87 -11.12
C LEU A 228 -2.10 30.97 -12.65
N ASN A 229 -2.88 31.90 -13.22
CA ASN A 229 -2.64 32.27 -14.62
C ASN A 229 -1.30 33.01 -14.77
N SER A 230 -0.69 32.95 -15.95
CA SER A 230 0.67 33.44 -16.20
C SER A 230 0.88 34.92 -15.81
N ASP A 231 -0.10 35.77 -16.06
CA ASP A 231 0.01 37.20 -15.75
C ASP A 231 0.02 37.49 -14.28
N LEU A 232 -0.74 36.72 -13.49
CA LEU A 232 -0.77 36.84 -12.04
C LEU A 232 0.45 36.18 -11.42
N ALA A 233 0.86 35.01 -11.90
CA ALA A 233 2.04 34.31 -11.45
C ALA A 233 3.31 35.19 -11.52
N VAL A 234 3.49 35.96 -12.59
CA VAL A 234 4.62 36.86 -12.73
C VAL A 234 4.58 38.01 -11.70
N ARG A 235 3.38 38.49 -11.35
CA ARG A 235 3.20 39.60 -10.38
C ARG A 235 3.25 39.16 -8.93
N MET A 236 2.87 37.91 -8.61
CA MET A 236 2.85 37.33 -7.27
C MET A 236 4.13 36.53 -6.99
N LYS A 237 5.26 37.05 -7.43
CA LYS A 237 6.56 36.46 -7.08
C LYS A 237 6.94 36.88 -5.67
N ASP A 238 6.73 35.95 -4.76
CA ASP A 238 7.18 36.10 -3.39
C ASP A 238 8.57 35.52 -3.16
N THR A 239 9.11 35.81 -1.99
CA THR A 239 10.46 35.40 -1.62
C THR A 239 10.53 33.96 -1.14
N GLY A 240 9.39 33.25 -1.00
CA GLY A 240 9.32 31.89 -0.49
C GLY A 240 9.86 31.78 0.94
N LYS A 241 9.46 32.71 1.82
CA LYS A 241 9.85 32.68 3.23
C LYS A 241 8.96 31.75 3.99
N SER A 242 9.56 30.99 4.90
CA SER A 242 8.80 30.22 5.87
C SER A 242 8.09 31.16 6.87
N ILE A 243 6.82 30.88 7.10
CA ILE A 243 5.96 31.58 8.06
C ILE A 243 5.74 30.67 9.25
N ALA A 244 6.13 31.13 10.44
CA ALA A 244 5.86 30.40 11.67
C ALA A 244 4.41 30.65 12.14
N TRP A 245 3.77 29.58 12.62
CA TRP A 245 2.43 29.61 13.21
C TRP A 245 2.45 29.12 14.64
N ARG A 246 1.61 29.72 15.47
CA ARG A 246 1.29 29.25 16.80
C ARG A 246 0.01 28.42 16.75
N LEU A 247 0.05 27.24 17.35
CA LEU A 247 -1.10 26.35 17.49
C LEU A 247 -1.63 26.47 18.93
N ASP A 248 -2.80 27.05 19.09
CA ASP A 248 -3.50 27.11 20.37
C ASP A 248 -4.35 25.82 20.51
N LEU A 249 -3.70 24.77 21.00
CA LEU A 249 -4.32 23.45 21.11
C LEU A 249 -5.57 23.43 22.00
N PRO A 250 -5.61 24.14 23.18
CA PRO A 250 -6.81 24.20 24.01
C PRO A 250 -8.01 24.84 23.31
N ASN A 251 -7.80 25.88 22.51
CA ASN A 251 -8.86 26.61 21.81
C ASN A 251 -9.11 26.07 20.39
N GLY A 252 -8.28 25.14 19.89
CA GLY A 252 -8.44 24.51 18.57
C GLY A 252 -8.24 25.46 17.40
N VAL A 253 -7.34 26.45 17.52
CA VAL A 253 -7.08 27.45 16.48
C VAL A 253 -5.58 27.65 16.24
N ALA A 254 -5.23 28.11 15.03
CA ALA A 254 -3.88 28.54 14.69
C ALA A 254 -3.86 30.02 14.28
N THR A 255 -2.74 30.68 14.57
CA THR A 255 -2.48 32.09 14.21
C THR A 255 -1.06 32.22 13.69
N PRO A 256 -0.82 33.05 12.64
CA PRO A 256 0.54 33.32 12.20
C PRO A 256 1.29 34.08 13.31
N GLN A 257 2.56 33.72 13.52
CA GLN A 257 3.45 34.49 14.36
C GLN A 257 3.96 35.71 13.56
N ASN A 258 4.04 36.88 14.18
CA ASN A 258 4.46 38.10 13.50
C ASN A 258 3.64 38.43 12.22
N PRO A 259 2.31 38.48 12.30
CA PRO A 259 1.46 38.72 11.15
C PRO A 259 1.65 40.14 10.63
N SER A 260 1.40 40.35 9.32
CA SER A 260 1.24 41.71 8.76
C SER A 260 0.01 42.41 9.40
N PRO A 261 -0.11 43.72 9.33
CA PRO A 261 -1.25 44.43 9.91
C PRO A 261 -2.61 43.93 9.42
N HIS A 262 -2.71 43.46 8.16
CA HIS A 262 -3.94 42.92 7.61
C HIS A 262 -4.28 41.54 8.16
N LEU A 263 -3.32 40.77 8.64
CA LEU A 263 -3.49 39.45 9.23
C LEU A 263 -3.44 39.45 10.75
N ALA A 264 -3.41 40.61 11.43
CA ALA A 264 -3.24 40.72 12.87
C ALA A 264 -4.30 39.94 13.67
N HIS A 265 -5.46 39.73 13.12
CA HIS A 265 -6.56 38.98 13.74
C HIS A 265 -6.96 37.72 12.94
N TYR A 266 -6.13 37.30 11.99
CA TYR A 266 -6.41 36.13 11.18
C TYR A 266 -6.16 34.85 12.01
N THR A 267 -7.22 34.06 12.16
CA THR A 267 -7.21 32.78 12.87
C THR A 267 -7.87 31.73 12.03
N VAL A 268 -7.40 30.48 12.11
CA VAL A 268 -7.97 29.33 11.42
C VAL A 268 -8.23 28.19 12.40
N PRO A 269 -9.27 27.37 12.20
CA PRO A 269 -9.51 26.21 13.06
C PRO A 269 -8.45 25.11 12.80
N LEU A 270 -8.04 24.41 13.85
CA LEU A 270 -7.21 23.22 13.72
C LEU A 270 -8.03 22.05 13.20
N ARG A 271 -7.48 21.35 12.21
CA ARG A 271 -8.02 20.11 11.66
C ARG A 271 -6.86 19.17 11.30
N PRO A 272 -6.32 18.46 12.30
CA PRO A 272 -5.16 17.57 12.08
C PRO A 272 -5.43 16.53 11.02
N MET A 273 -4.46 16.33 10.12
CA MET A 273 -4.53 15.37 9.04
C MET A 273 -3.14 14.78 8.74
N LEU A 274 -3.11 13.68 7.99
CA LEU A 274 -1.87 13.14 7.41
C LEU A 274 -1.84 13.48 5.91
N GLY A 275 -0.84 14.23 5.49
CA GLY A 275 -0.58 14.51 4.07
C GLY A 275 -0.10 13.26 3.35
N CYS A 276 0.73 12.46 4.01
CA CYS A 276 1.33 11.29 3.40
C CYS A 276 0.94 9.98 4.08
N ILE A 277 0.45 9.03 3.26
CA ILE A 277 0.23 7.63 3.62
C ILE A 277 0.35 6.75 2.37
N ALA A 278 1.22 5.73 2.41
CA ALA A 278 1.60 4.96 1.22
C ALA A 278 1.94 3.51 1.51
N THR A 279 1.78 2.65 0.50
CA THR A 279 2.51 1.38 0.41
C THR A 279 3.74 1.54 -0.49
N ALA A 280 4.72 0.65 -0.37
CA ALA A 280 5.82 0.65 -1.35
C ALA A 280 5.27 0.36 -2.75
N PRO A 281 5.58 1.21 -3.77
CA PRO A 281 5.11 1.01 -5.13
C PRO A 281 5.68 -0.26 -5.75
N GLY A 282 4.98 -0.77 -6.76
CA GLY A 282 5.43 -1.91 -7.55
C GLY A 282 6.70 -1.58 -8.36
N PRO A 283 7.37 -2.60 -8.89
CA PRO A 283 8.54 -2.42 -9.73
C PRO A 283 8.17 -1.73 -11.04
N GLY A 284 8.99 -0.83 -11.51
CA GLY A 284 8.75 -0.11 -12.78
C GLY A 284 9.61 1.13 -12.97
N GLY A 285 10.42 1.50 -11.98
CA GLY A 285 11.27 2.68 -12.03
C GLY A 285 12.13 2.83 -10.77
N ALA A 286 12.82 3.95 -10.66
CA ALA A 286 13.48 4.32 -9.42
C ALA A 286 12.44 4.52 -8.30
N PRO A 287 12.75 4.18 -7.05
CA PRO A 287 11.87 4.47 -5.93
C PRO A 287 11.52 5.96 -5.89
N PRO A 288 10.24 6.33 -5.88
CA PRO A 288 9.86 7.74 -5.84
C PRO A 288 10.23 8.38 -4.50
N PRO A 289 10.57 9.67 -4.47
CA PRO A 289 10.72 10.41 -3.22
C PRO A 289 9.40 10.47 -2.47
N THR A 290 9.47 10.71 -1.17
CA THR A 290 8.28 10.74 -0.30
C THR A 290 7.41 12.00 -0.44
N GLY A 291 7.85 13.00 -1.19
CA GLY A 291 7.02 14.08 -1.69
C GLY A 291 6.24 13.77 -2.98
N ASP A 292 6.37 12.54 -3.54
CA ASP A 292 5.60 12.13 -4.71
C ASP A 292 4.34 11.33 -4.27
N SER A 293 3.29 11.47 -5.06
CA SER A 293 2.02 10.74 -4.95
C SER A 293 1.74 9.91 -6.20
N GLY A 294 0.87 8.89 -6.06
CA GLY A 294 0.50 8.03 -7.18
C GLY A 294 -0.52 6.96 -6.77
N PRO A 295 -0.70 5.91 -7.58
CA PRO A 295 -1.65 4.84 -7.26
C PRO A 295 -1.43 4.19 -5.90
N TRP A 296 -0.19 4.14 -5.41
CA TRP A 296 0.20 3.57 -4.12
C TRP A 296 -0.15 4.45 -2.90
N GLY A 297 -0.79 5.60 -3.08
CA GLY A 297 -0.92 6.69 -2.13
C GLY A 297 0.26 7.65 -2.26
N GLY A 298 0.97 7.92 -1.17
CA GLY A 298 2.10 8.87 -1.14
C GLY A 298 1.74 10.17 -0.48
N ASN A 299 2.35 11.25 -0.94
CA ASN A 299 2.05 12.62 -0.55
C ASN A 299 0.73 13.04 -1.19
N MET A 300 -0.37 12.62 -0.58
CA MET A 300 -1.70 12.79 -1.15
C MET A 300 -2.31 14.16 -0.83
N ASP A 301 -1.83 14.80 0.21
CA ASP A 301 -2.27 16.11 0.71
C ASP A 301 -3.79 16.31 0.63
N PHE A 302 -4.48 15.23 1.00
CA PHE A 302 -5.93 15.22 1.01
C PHE A 302 -6.46 15.49 2.41
N ASN A 303 -6.99 16.67 2.61
CA ASN A 303 -7.41 17.20 3.91
C ASN A 303 -8.59 16.48 4.58
N GLU A 304 -9.04 15.33 4.04
CA GLU A 304 -10.00 14.43 4.67
C GLU A 304 -9.35 13.10 5.14
N ILE A 305 -8.01 12.97 5.09
CA ILE A 305 -7.28 11.89 5.77
C ILE A 305 -7.08 12.29 7.23
N VAL A 306 -8.14 12.24 7.97
CA VAL A 306 -8.28 12.71 9.36
C VAL A 306 -8.60 11.56 10.32
N GLU A 307 -8.65 11.84 11.62
CA GLU A 307 -9.13 10.88 12.62
C GLU A 307 -10.51 10.31 12.25
N GLY A 308 -10.65 8.99 12.32
CA GLY A 308 -11.85 8.25 11.94
C GLY A 308 -11.95 7.90 10.44
N ALA A 309 -11.04 8.38 9.60
CA ALA A 309 -10.98 7.96 8.21
C ALA A 309 -10.34 6.58 8.06
N THR A 310 -10.73 5.87 7.01
CA THR A 310 -10.11 4.62 6.58
C THR A 310 -9.49 4.82 5.20
N VAL A 311 -8.23 4.48 5.07
CA VAL A 311 -7.48 4.55 3.80
C VAL A 311 -7.26 3.13 3.28
N TYR A 312 -7.59 2.90 2.03
CA TYR A 312 -7.37 1.66 1.29
C TYR A 312 -6.25 1.87 0.30
N LEU A 313 -5.22 1.04 0.38
CA LEU A 313 -4.02 1.16 -0.45
C LEU A 313 -3.78 -0.13 -1.23
N PRO A 314 -3.43 -0.08 -2.53
CA PRO A 314 -3.07 -1.26 -3.28
C PRO A 314 -1.76 -1.86 -2.78
N VAL A 315 -1.70 -3.18 -2.66
CA VAL A 315 -0.49 -3.89 -2.28
C VAL A 315 0.24 -4.39 -3.51
N SER A 316 1.48 -3.93 -3.70
CA SER A 316 2.35 -4.33 -4.81
C SER A 316 3.53 -5.21 -4.35
N ASN A 317 3.87 -5.18 -3.06
CA ASN A 317 5.00 -5.91 -2.49
C ASN A 317 4.55 -6.75 -1.28
N PRO A 318 5.24 -7.87 -0.99
CA PRO A 318 4.97 -8.63 0.24
C PRO A 318 5.08 -7.73 1.47
N GLY A 319 4.10 -7.86 2.37
CA GLY A 319 4.02 -7.05 3.57
C GLY A 319 3.55 -5.62 3.36
N ALA A 320 3.09 -5.26 2.15
CA ALA A 320 2.61 -3.94 1.76
C ALA A 320 3.66 -2.82 1.95
N LEU A 321 4.44 -2.85 3.03
CA LEU A 321 5.44 -1.85 3.39
C LEU A 321 4.79 -0.45 3.53
N LEU A 322 4.02 -0.30 4.61
CA LEU A 322 3.27 0.92 4.89
C LEU A 322 4.18 2.03 5.43
N TYR A 323 4.06 3.22 4.86
CA TYR A 323 4.66 4.48 5.33
C TYR A 323 3.57 5.47 5.70
N LEU A 324 3.83 6.34 6.67
CA LEU A 324 2.98 7.48 6.99
C LEU A 324 3.79 8.63 7.60
N GLY A 325 3.29 9.83 7.44
CA GLY A 325 3.89 11.05 7.99
C GLY A 325 3.26 12.30 7.40
N ASP A 326 4.06 13.37 7.32
CA ASP A 326 3.61 14.62 6.73
C ASP A 326 2.34 15.13 7.40
N ALA A 327 2.49 15.44 8.67
CA ALA A 327 1.37 15.80 9.50
C ALA A 327 1.08 17.29 9.40
N HIS A 328 -0.15 17.64 9.06
CA HIS A 328 -0.60 19.02 8.97
C HIS A 328 -1.58 19.37 10.09
N ALA A 329 -1.41 20.52 10.69
CA ALA A 329 -2.38 21.05 11.65
C ALA A 329 -3.66 21.55 10.95
N LEU A 330 -3.52 21.98 9.69
CA LEU A 330 -4.60 22.38 8.78
C LEU A 330 -4.05 22.49 7.37
N GLN A 331 -4.90 22.13 6.37
CA GLN A 331 -4.65 22.38 4.94
C GLN A 331 -5.93 22.80 4.24
N GLY A 332 -5.84 23.79 3.36
CA GLY A 332 -6.88 24.15 2.38
C GLY A 332 -6.81 23.26 1.14
N ASP A 333 -7.88 23.20 0.35
CA ASP A 333 -7.84 22.49 -0.94
C ASP A 333 -6.76 23.06 -1.85
N GLY A 334 -6.05 22.16 -2.51
CA GLY A 334 -4.99 22.49 -3.47
C GLY A 334 -3.64 22.79 -2.86
N GLU A 335 -3.55 22.92 -1.54
CA GLU A 335 -2.29 23.28 -0.85
C GLU A 335 -1.58 24.48 -1.50
N LEU A 336 -2.34 25.55 -1.74
CA LEU A 336 -1.98 26.63 -2.67
C LEU A 336 -0.75 27.45 -2.28
N ASN A 337 -0.22 27.30 -1.10
CA ASN A 337 1.03 27.95 -0.66
C ASN A 337 2.25 27.01 -0.62
N GLY A 338 2.08 25.76 -1.07
CA GLY A 338 3.18 24.81 -1.23
C GLY A 338 3.58 24.03 0.00
N ASN A 339 3.13 24.46 1.18
CA ASN A 339 3.24 23.81 2.47
C ASN A 339 2.06 24.22 3.32
N ALA A 340 1.26 23.31 3.75
CA ALA A 340 0.14 23.55 4.66
C ALA A 340 0.63 24.09 6.02
N LEU A 341 -0.04 23.80 7.13
CA LEU A 341 0.51 24.05 8.47
C LEU A 341 1.31 22.81 8.92
N GLU A 342 2.56 22.75 8.49
CA GLU A 342 3.50 21.66 8.70
C GLU A 342 3.85 21.49 10.18
N THR A 343 3.67 20.28 10.70
CA THR A 343 3.98 19.98 12.10
C THR A 343 4.29 18.51 12.32
N SER A 344 4.66 18.13 13.54
CA SER A 344 4.74 16.73 13.97
C SER A 344 3.44 16.29 14.65
N MET A 345 3.22 14.99 14.73
CA MET A 345 1.95 14.45 15.24
C MET A 345 2.14 13.13 15.99
N ASP A 346 1.31 12.92 16.99
CA ASP A 346 1.04 11.64 17.63
C ASP A 346 -0.07 10.93 16.86
N VAL A 347 0.21 9.72 16.38
CA VAL A 347 -0.66 8.98 15.45
C VAL A 347 -0.96 7.59 15.99
N GLU A 348 -2.24 7.22 15.99
CA GLU A 348 -2.66 5.85 16.25
C GLU A 348 -3.49 5.34 15.08
N PHE A 349 -3.15 4.16 14.58
CA PHE A 349 -3.84 3.55 13.45
C PHE A 349 -3.90 2.03 13.58
N THR A 350 -4.92 1.43 12.98
CA THR A 350 -5.09 -0.02 12.89
C THR A 350 -4.91 -0.46 11.44
N VAL A 351 -4.20 -1.56 11.22
CA VAL A 351 -4.01 -2.13 9.88
C VAL A 351 -4.83 -3.41 9.70
N ASP A 352 -5.36 -3.61 8.49
CA ASP A 352 -5.94 -4.88 8.08
C ASP A 352 -5.66 -5.15 6.60
N VAL A 353 -5.98 -6.35 6.13
CA VAL A 353 -5.77 -6.77 4.74
C VAL A 353 -7.04 -7.36 4.18
N LEU A 354 -7.46 -6.93 2.99
CA LEU A 354 -8.52 -7.54 2.19
C LEU A 354 -7.87 -8.44 1.13
N PRO A 355 -7.81 -9.76 1.37
CA PRO A 355 -7.10 -10.67 0.50
C PRO A 355 -7.78 -10.78 -0.87
N GLY A 356 -7.03 -10.58 -1.96
CA GLY A 356 -7.52 -10.69 -3.32
C GLY A 356 -8.45 -9.58 -3.78
N LYS A 357 -8.72 -8.60 -2.96
CA LYS A 357 -9.41 -7.39 -3.38
C LYS A 357 -8.39 -6.43 -3.99
N ARG A 358 -8.30 -6.45 -5.30
CA ARG A 358 -7.40 -5.56 -6.05
C ARG A 358 -8.09 -4.22 -6.27
N ILE A 359 -7.40 -3.14 -5.97
CA ILE A 359 -7.76 -1.76 -6.32
C ILE A 359 -6.67 -1.14 -7.18
N SER A 360 -7.03 -0.25 -8.09
CA SER A 360 -6.10 0.40 -9.02
C SER A 360 -5.35 1.57 -8.40
N ALA A 361 -5.96 2.27 -7.45
CA ALA A 361 -5.38 3.41 -6.74
C ALA A 361 -5.92 3.52 -5.31
N ALA A 362 -5.33 4.41 -4.52
CA ALA A 362 -5.76 4.69 -3.16
C ALA A 362 -7.22 5.16 -3.10
N ARG A 363 -7.90 4.78 -2.01
CA ARG A 363 -9.29 5.15 -1.70
C ARG A 363 -9.38 5.59 -0.25
N VAL A 364 -10.27 6.53 0.03
CA VAL A 364 -10.51 6.99 1.41
C VAL A 364 -12.00 6.84 1.72
N GLU A 365 -12.30 6.48 2.95
CA GLU A 365 -13.67 6.34 3.44
C GLU A 365 -13.81 7.06 4.77
N SER A 366 -14.83 7.90 4.89
CA SER A 366 -15.22 8.55 6.13
C SER A 366 -16.58 8.01 6.61
N ALA A 367 -17.06 8.50 7.74
CA ALA A 367 -18.40 8.18 8.21
C ALA A 367 -19.50 8.54 7.19
N THR A 368 -19.26 9.53 6.33
CA THR A 368 -20.26 10.12 5.44
C THR A 368 -20.03 9.91 3.96
N HIS A 369 -18.78 9.63 3.52
CA HIS A 369 -18.42 9.57 2.11
C HIS A 369 -17.52 8.37 1.81
N ILE A 370 -17.60 7.90 0.56
CA ILE A 370 -16.53 7.15 -0.11
C ILE A 370 -15.82 8.11 -1.08
N MET A 371 -14.49 7.99 -1.19
CA MET A 371 -13.65 8.98 -1.87
C MET A 371 -12.57 8.26 -2.66
N ALA A 372 -12.59 8.40 -3.98
CA ALA A 372 -11.59 7.86 -4.89
C ALA A 372 -10.55 8.93 -5.21
N THR A 373 -9.28 8.63 -4.91
CA THR A 373 -8.18 9.56 -5.14
C THR A 373 -7.46 9.27 -6.45
N ALA A 374 -6.88 10.28 -7.07
CA ALA A 374 -5.95 10.13 -8.18
C ALA A 374 -4.93 11.26 -8.21
N TYR A 375 -3.71 10.91 -8.60
CA TYR A 375 -2.55 11.81 -8.68
C TYR A 375 -1.85 11.59 -10.01
N SER A 376 -1.83 12.63 -10.85
CA SER A 376 -1.34 12.55 -12.21
C SER A 376 -0.61 13.83 -12.60
N GLY A 377 0.09 13.80 -13.73
CA GLY A 377 0.88 14.95 -14.20
C GLY A 377 0.07 16.20 -14.58
N SER A 378 -1.27 16.11 -14.57
CA SER A 378 -2.20 17.21 -14.77
C SER A 378 -3.50 16.97 -14.02
N LEU A 379 -4.25 18.07 -13.70
CA LEU A 379 -5.58 17.95 -13.12
C LEU A 379 -6.58 17.27 -14.05
N ASP A 380 -6.43 17.42 -15.39
CA ASP A 380 -7.29 16.73 -16.36
C ASP A 380 -7.12 15.23 -16.34
N ASP A 381 -5.89 14.74 -16.26
CA ASP A 381 -5.61 13.31 -16.13
C ASP A 381 -6.02 12.78 -14.75
N ALA A 382 -5.72 13.52 -13.67
CA ALA A 382 -6.16 13.16 -12.32
C ALA A 382 -7.69 13.06 -12.21
N PHE A 383 -8.44 13.95 -12.89
CA PHE A 383 -9.90 13.90 -12.97
C PHE A 383 -10.40 12.59 -13.62
N LYS A 384 -9.81 12.20 -14.76
CA LYS A 384 -10.15 10.95 -15.46
C LYS A 384 -9.83 9.73 -14.59
N ASP A 385 -8.68 9.74 -13.93
CA ASP A 385 -8.22 8.64 -13.09
C ASP A 385 -9.07 8.49 -11.82
N ALA A 386 -9.43 9.60 -11.15
CA ALA A 386 -10.32 9.60 -9.99
C ALA A 386 -11.73 9.09 -10.36
N THR A 387 -12.25 9.51 -11.52
CA THR A 387 -13.53 9.05 -12.05
C THR A 387 -13.50 7.55 -12.33
N SER A 388 -12.44 7.07 -12.97
CA SER A 388 -12.23 5.65 -13.27
C SER A 388 -12.11 4.81 -12.00
N ASN A 389 -11.34 5.26 -11.00
CA ASN A 389 -11.20 4.59 -9.71
C ASN A 389 -12.54 4.49 -8.97
N MET A 390 -13.37 5.55 -9.01
CA MET A 390 -14.71 5.50 -8.40
C MET A 390 -15.65 4.56 -9.17
N ALA A 391 -15.60 4.58 -10.50
CA ALA A 391 -16.39 3.66 -11.32
C ALA A 391 -16.04 2.20 -11.04
N GLU A 392 -14.75 1.88 -10.92
CA GLU A 392 -14.28 0.55 -10.49
C GLU A 392 -14.78 0.21 -9.08
N TRP A 393 -14.77 1.15 -8.16
CA TRP A 393 -15.28 0.92 -6.79
C TRP A 393 -16.75 0.56 -6.80
N LEU A 394 -17.57 1.32 -7.53
CA LEU A 394 -19.01 1.07 -7.67
C LEU A 394 -19.29 -0.29 -8.35
N ALA A 395 -18.54 -0.63 -9.39
CA ALA A 395 -18.65 -1.94 -10.04
C ALA A 395 -18.26 -3.08 -9.10
N GLN A 396 -17.17 -2.92 -8.35
CA GLN A 396 -16.64 -3.97 -7.46
C GLN A 396 -17.51 -4.23 -6.25
N ASP A 397 -17.92 -3.17 -5.53
CA ASP A 397 -18.55 -3.28 -4.22
C ASP A 397 -20.07 -3.17 -4.26
N TYR A 398 -20.61 -2.36 -5.18
CA TYR A 398 -22.04 -2.14 -5.35
C TYR A 398 -22.63 -2.95 -6.50
N LYS A 399 -21.79 -3.64 -7.29
CA LYS A 399 -22.19 -4.49 -8.45
C LYS A 399 -22.96 -3.72 -9.53
N LEU A 400 -22.72 -2.41 -9.64
CA LEU A 400 -23.41 -1.59 -10.64
C LEU A 400 -22.89 -1.87 -12.05
N THR A 401 -23.81 -1.87 -13.01
CA THR A 401 -23.51 -1.91 -14.44
C THR A 401 -22.95 -0.57 -14.92
N PRO A 402 -22.28 -0.50 -16.08
CA PRO A 402 -21.81 0.77 -16.64
C PRO A 402 -22.88 1.85 -16.78
N SER A 403 -24.11 1.48 -17.15
CA SER A 403 -25.24 2.40 -17.25
C SER A 403 -25.66 2.97 -15.90
N GLU A 404 -25.71 2.14 -14.86
CA GLU A 404 -26.04 2.55 -13.49
C GLU A 404 -24.94 3.44 -12.89
N ILE A 405 -23.68 3.08 -13.13
CA ILE A 405 -22.52 3.92 -12.74
C ILE A 405 -22.64 5.31 -13.36
N ALA A 406 -22.97 5.40 -14.65
CA ALA A 406 -23.15 6.68 -15.33
C ALA A 406 -24.26 7.53 -14.69
N GLN A 407 -25.38 6.90 -14.27
CA GLN A 407 -26.47 7.61 -13.57
C GLN A 407 -26.02 8.12 -12.19
N VAL A 408 -25.34 7.26 -11.40
CA VAL A 408 -24.87 7.63 -10.06
C VAL A 408 -23.81 8.75 -10.15
N LEU A 409 -22.80 8.58 -11.00
CA LEU A 409 -21.73 9.57 -11.13
C LEU A 409 -22.24 10.87 -11.74
N GLY A 410 -23.12 10.82 -12.75
CA GLY A 410 -23.68 12.02 -13.39
C GLY A 410 -24.58 12.88 -12.48
N THR A 411 -25.03 12.33 -11.36
CA THR A 411 -26.01 13.03 -10.49
C THR A 411 -25.51 13.28 -9.07
N ALA A 412 -24.44 12.61 -8.62
CA ALA A 412 -24.02 12.63 -7.22
C ALA A 412 -22.53 12.92 -6.99
N SER A 413 -21.73 13.04 -8.04
CA SER A 413 -20.28 13.28 -7.91
C SER A 413 -19.96 14.66 -7.34
N GLU A 414 -19.05 14.68 -6.37
CA GLU A 414 -18.42 15.88 -5.84
C GLU A 414 -16.91 15.75 -6.06
N TYR A 415 -16.27 16.78 -6.58
CA TYR A 415 -14.82 16.79 -6.82
C TYR A 415 -14.12 17.78 -5.90
N ARG A 416 -12.95 17.37 -5.40
CA ARG A 416 -12.02 18.22 -4.64
C ARG A 416 -10.65 18.18 -5.31
N VAL A 417 -9.95 19.28 -5.28
CA VAL A 417 -8.51 19.34 -5.60
C VAL A 417 -7.78 19.12 -4.28
N SER A 418 -7.06 18.01 -4.14
CA SER A 418 -6.30 17.73 -2.91
C SER A 418 -5.05 18.60 -2.85
N GLU A 419 -4.24 18.60 -3.91
CA GLU A 419 -3.00 19.38 -3.99
C GLU A 419 -2.65 19.73 -5.44
N VAL A 420 -1.91 20.80 -5.64
CA VAL A 420 -1.26 21.20 -6.90
C VAL A 420 0.16 21.73 -6.65
N ALA A 421 0.65 21.55 -5.43
CA ALA A 421 1.94 22.02 -4.97
C ALA A 421 3.10 21.16 -5.48
N ASP A 422 2.88 19.87 -5.55
CA ASP A 422 3.88 18.85 -5.84
C ASP A 422 3.98 18.52 -7.34
N ARG A 423 4.78 17.49 -7.62
CA ARG A 423 5.02 17.02 -8.99
C ARG A 423 3.75 16.54 -9.67
N ASN A 424 2.87 15.88 -8.94
CA ASN A 424 1.58 15.38 -9.43
C ASN A 424 0.46 16.21 -8.84
N SER A 425 -0.54 16.54 -9.65
CA SER A 425 -1.76 17.19 -9.17
C SER A 425 -2.77 16.16 -8.71
N GLY A 426 -3.47 16.44 -7.61
CA GLY A 426 -4.41 15.54 -6.98
C GLY A 426 -5.88 15.93 -7.17
N ILE A 427 -6.69 14.97 -7.61
CA ILE A 427 -8.16 15.07 -7.65
C ILE A 427 -8.75 13.94 -6.80
N VAL A 428 -9.79 14.30 -6.04
CA VAL A 428 -10.59 13.33 -5.29
C VAL A 428 -12.05 13.44 -5.69
N LEU A 429 -12.61 12.32 -6.16
CA LEU A 429 -14.04 12.19 -6.38
C LEU A 429 -14.69 11.62 -5.14
N LYS A 430 -15.73 12.30 -4.64
CA LYS A 430 -16.49 11.94 -3.45
C LYS A 430 -17.91 11.55 -3.81
N LEU A 431 -18.44 10.54 -3.11
CA LEU A 431 -19.87 10.18 -3.12
C LEU A 431 -20.38 10.06 -1.69
N SER A 432 -21.51 10.70 -1.42
CA SER A 432 -22.18 10.61 -0.13
C SER A 432 -22.73 9.19 0.10
N LYS A 433 -22.43 8.60 1.26
CA LYS A 433 -23.01 7.32 1.69
C LYS A 433 -24.52 7.37 1.87
N GLU A 434 -25.08 8.53 2.17
CA GLU A 434 -26.53 8.71 2.24
C GLU A 434 -27.18 8.41 0.89
N ARG A 435 -26.60 8.92 -0.22
CA ARG A 435 -27.09 8.63 -1.58
C ARG A 435 -26.90 7.16 -1.94
N LEU A 436 -25.75 6.57 -1.58
CA LEU A 436 -25.46 5.17 -1.87
C LEU A 436 -26.39 4.20 -1.11
N ARG A 437 -26.91 4.57 0.07
CA ARG A 437 -27.92 3.77 0.80
C ARG A 437 -29.24 3.62 0.05
N THR A 438 -29.53 4.48 -0.91
CA THR A 438 -30.73 4.37 -1.74
C THR A 438 -30.62 3.34 -2.87
N LEU A 439 -29.40 2.84 -3.11
CA LEU A 439 -29.19 1.77 -4.07
C LEU A 439 -29.73 0.45 -3.50
N THR A 440 -30.51 -0.26 -4.30
CA THR A 440 -30.97 -1.60 -3.94
C THR A 440 -29.78 -2.56 -4.08
N PRO A 441 -29.44 -3.34 -3.05
CA PRO A 441 -28.43 -4.38 -3.22
C PRO A 441 -28.85 -5.32 -4.34
N SER A 442 -27.94 -5.61 -5.28
CA SER A 442 -28.19 -6.66 -6.26
C SER A 442 -28.45 -7.97 -5.52
N ALA A 443 -29.51 -8.68 -5.91
CA ALA A 443 -29.76 -10.01 -5.37
C ALA A 443 -28.51 -10.89 -5.52
N PRO A 444 -28.19 -11.74 -4.53
CA PRO A 444 -27.00 -12.56 -4.50
C PRO A 444 -26.93 -13.54 -5.65
#